data_6314d14df18dc1b24c040b8c4ae038f4
#
_entry.id   6314d14df18dc1b24c040b8c4ae038f4
#
_cell.length_a   1.000
_cell.length_b   1.000
_cell.length_c   1.000
_cell.angle_alpha   90.00
_cell.angle_beta   90.00
_cell.angle_gamma   90.00
#
_symmetry.space_group_name_H-M   'P 1'
#
loop_
_entity.id
_entity.type
_entity.pdbx_description
1 polymer ?
#
loop_
_entity_poly.entity_id
_entity_poly.type
_entity_poly.pdbx_seq_one_letter_code
_entity_poly.pdbx_strand_id
1 'polypeptide(L)'
;MMLPDNAQRTDGTRTMRHAPALNRLRNCLTAAFSVAVVSLIGCSSAADSDGPFDVLITNARVVDGAGNPWFRADIGIRGDRIAAVGALVGRSADRTIDAEDRVVSPGFIDMMGQATTVLLTDPPSAESKLRQGITTYLSGEGGSAAPRSPEDPAVEMQGDQRAWQTYGEYFQLLEHYGIPINVVHDVGLTQVRRVVLGDEDVQPTAEQLEEMKLLVRQAMEDGAVGTSTSLIYPPAVYATTEELIELTRVAGEYGGVYFTHMRNESHALLDAIREAIAIGSGAGVPVHIYHLKAAGQENWPLMADALALIDSARAGGMDVTADIYPYIRNGIGLGSFLHPRHYAGGTAAFLETLGDPALRAELRLEVETTSDWENWYRHVGMNWD
;
A
#
# COMPACT_ATOMS: atom_id res chain seq x y z
N MET A 1 -25.72 -4.46 54.99
CA MET A 1 -26.05 -5.63 55.81
C MET A 1 -24.88 -6.59 55.75
N MET A 2 -24.09 -6.58 56.81
CA MET A 2 -23.22 -7.61 57.38
C MET A 2 -22.27 -8.42 56.49
N LEU A 3 -20.99 -8.17 56.67
CA LEU A 3 -19.88 -9.12 56.72
C LEU A 3 -20.09 -10.12 57.89
N PRO A 4 -19.43 -11.28 57.95
CA PRO A 4 -18.16 -11.39 58.66
C PRO A 4 -17.15 -12.33 57.94
N ASP A 5 -15.85 -12.06 57.96
CA ASP A 5 -14.80 -12.27 58.98
C ASP A 5 -14.60 -13.74 59.40
N ASN A 6 -13.43 -14.33 59.05
CA ASN A 6 -12.57 -14.90 60.08
C ASN A 6 -11.21 -15.41 59.52
N ALA A 7 -10.22 -15.02 60.27
CA ALA A 7 -8.82 -15.39 60.22
C ALA A 7 -8.56 -16.81 60.77
N GLN A 8 -7.42 -17.43 60.45
CA GLN A 8 -6.55 -18.06 61.45
C GLN A 8 -5.12 -18.29 60.92
N ARG A 9 -4.20 -17.85 61.79
CA ARG A 9 -2.73 -18.06 61.81
C ARG A 9 -2.38 -19.44 62.32
N THR A 10 -1.17 -19.94 61.95
CA THR A 10 -0.15 -20.62 62.78
C THR A 10 1.11 -20.75 61.94
N ASP A 11 2.22 -20.18 62.27
CA ASP A 11 3.25 -20.25 63.32
C ASP A 11 4.08 -21.54 63.28
N GLY A 12 5.42 -21.36 63.27
CA GLY A 12 6.32 -22.45 63.68
C GLY A 12 7.66 -22.56 62.94
N THR A 13 8.65 -21.82 63.38
CA THR A 13 10.00 -22.11 63.94
C THR A 13 11.14 -22.44 63.00
N ARG A 14 12.03 -21.57 62.91
CA ARG A 14 13.47 -21.37 63.24
C ARG A 14 14.30 -22.64 63.47
N THR A 15 15.37 -22.84 62.67
CA THR A 15 16.68 -23.28 63.19
C THR A 15 17.81 -22.72 62.33
N MET A 16 18.70 -21.97 63.01
CA MET A 16 20.04 -21.59 62.56
C MET A 16 20.99 -22.79 62.62
N ARG A 17 21.92 -22.90 61.70
CA ARG A 17 23.24 -23.45 61.97
C ARG A 17 24.34 -22.75 61.13
N HIS A 18 25.43 -22.53 61.81
CA HIS A 18 26.63 -21.75 61.53
C HIS A 18 27.48 -22.22 60.34
N ALA A 19 28.30 -21.28 59.90
CA ALA A 19 29.35 -21.26 58.89
C ALA A 19 30.48 -22.28 59.14
N PRO A 20 31.45 -22.44 58.20
CA PRO A 20 32.58 -21.53 58.25
C PRO A 20 33.12 -21.06 56.85
N ALA A 21 33.73 -19.89 56.94
CA ALA A 21 34.54 -19.25 55.95
C ALA A 21 35.80 -20.08 55.62
N LEU A 22 36.01 -20.35 54.33
CA LEU A 22 37.31 -20.66 53.72
C LEU A 22 37.11 -21.01 52.23
N ASN A 23 36.86 -20.01 51.40
CA ASN A 23 37.01 -20.15 49.93
C ASN A 23 36.91 -18.78 49.21
N ARG A 24 37.50 -17.72 49.80
CA ARG A 24 37.51 -16.39 49.17
C ARG A 24 38.85 -16.02 48.46
N LEU A 25 39.78 -16.96 48.27
CA LEU A 25 41.08 -16.65 47.69
C LEU A 25 41.40 -17.41 46.38
N ARG A 26 40.48 -18.18 45.83
CA ARG A 26 40.73 -18.88 44.54
C ARG A 26 39.91 -18.31 43.36
N ASN A 27 38.99 -17.39 43.56
CA ASN A 27 38.16 -16.83 42.50
C ASN A 27 38.58 -15.43 41.99
N CYS A 28 39.64 -14.83 42.54
CA CYS A 28 40.16 -13.55 42.05
C CYS A 28 41.24 -13.65 40.96
N LEU A 29 41.77 -14.82 40.70
CA LEU A 29 42.82 -15.01 39.67
C LEU A 29 42.31 -15.57 38.33
N THR A 30 41.06 -16.03 38.27
CA THR A 30 40.44 -16.50 37.02
C THR A 30 39.54 -15.41 36.36
N ALA A 31 39.16 -14.36 37.06
CA ALA A 31 38.39 -13.26 36.49
C ALA A 31 39.23 -12.19 35.76
N ALA A 32 40.54 -12.12 36.02
CA ALA A 32 41.45 -11.17 35.39
C ALA A 32 41.98 -11.62 34.02
N PHE A 33 41.89 -12.93 33.69
CA PHE A 33 42.34 -13.46 32.40
C PHE A 33 41.24 -13.58 31.36
N SER A 34 39.94 -13.51 31.77
CA SER A 34 38.82 -13.58 30.85
C SER A 34 38.35 -12.21 30.30
N VAL A 35 38.78 -11.11 30.90
CA VAL A 35 38.48 -9.75 30.42
C VAL A 35 39.48 -9.25 29.38
N ALA A 36 40.66 -9.81 29.31
CA ALA A 36 41.72 -9.42 28.37
C ALA A 36 41.60 -10.13 26.99
N VAL A 37 40.72 -11.15 26.85
CA VAL A 37 40.55 -11.87 25.56
C VAL A 37 39.28 -11.43 24.84
N VAL A 38 38.33 -10.73 25.48
CA VAL A 38 37.10 -10.21 24.87
C VAL A 38 37.31 -8.83 24.20
N SER A 39 38.44 -8.16 24.46
CA SER A 39 38.74 -6.86 23.83
C SER A 39 39.50 -6.95 22.51
N LEU A 40 39.70 -8.14 21.95
CA LEU A 40 40.38 -8.34 20.66
C LEU A 40 39.51 -9.01 19.58
N ILE A 41 38.22 -9.19 19.85
CA ILE A 41 37.25 -9.66 18.83
C ILE A 41 36.22 -8.56 18.62
N GLY A 42 36.63 -7.41 18.17
CA GLY A 42 35.79 -6.26 17.98
C GLY A 42 36.21 -5.32 16.85
N CYS A 43 36.88 -5.83 15.87
CA CYS A 43 37.03 -5.22 14.54
C CYS A 43 37.23 -6.35 13.54
N SER A 44 36.23 -7.18 13.36
CA SER A 44 36.03 -7.79 12.07
C SER A 44 35.54 -6.63 11.19
N SER A 45 36.46 -5.88 10.62
CA SER A 45 36.23 -5.17 9.39
C SER A 45 35.49 -6.15 8.49
N ALA A 46 34.24 -5.84 8.14
CA ALA A 46 33.59 -6.49 7.01
C ALA A 46 34.67 -6.54 5.93
N ALA A 47 34.99 -7.74 5.45
CA ALA A 47 35.97 -7.92 4.41
C ALA A 47 35.62 -6.94 3.29
N ASP A 48 36.41 -5.92 3.13
CA ASP A 48 36.43 -5.09 1.97
C ASP A 48 36.57 -6.06 0.80
N SER A 49 35.50 -6.26 0.05
CA SER A 49 35.62 -6.92 -1.23
C SER A 49 36.40 -5.96 -2.10
N ASP A 50 37.72 -6.20 -2.22
CA ASP A 50 38.74 -5.31 -2.76
C ASP A 50 38.64 -5.06 -4.28
N GLY A 51 37.49 -5.30 -4.89
CA GLY A 51 37.26 -5.03 -6.29
C GLY A 51 36.74 -3.57 -6.55
N PRO A 52 36.84 -3.12 -7.79
CA PRO A 52 36.25 -1.85 -8.20
C PRO A 52 34.75 -1.88 -7.99
N PHE A 53 34.14 -0.70 -7.88
CA PHE A 53 32.68 -0.54 -8.01
C PHE A 53 32.31 -0.50 -9.51
N ASP A 54 31.09 -0.90 -9.85
CA ASP A 54 30.57 -0.66 -11.20
C ASP A 54 30.25 0.84 -11.34
N VAL A 55 29.67 1.43 -10.28
CA VAL A 55 29.40 2.88 -10.22
C VAL A 55 29.83 3.43 -8.86
N LEU A 56 30.55 4.54 -8.88
CA LEU A 56 30.91 5.32 -7.69
C LEU A 56 30.33 6.73 -7.85
N ILE A 57 29.43 7.12 -6.95
CA ILE A 57 28.87 8.48 -6.87
C ILE A 57 29.64 9.22 -5.77
N THR A 58 30.29 10.34 -6.14
CA THR A 58 31.13 11.11 -5.22
C THR A 58 30.52 12.48 -4.92
N ASN A 59 30.95 13.12 -3.84
CA ASN A 59 30.57 14.49 -3.45
C ASN A 59 29.03 14.68 -3.27
N ALA A 60 28.36 13.65 -2.75
CA ALA A 60 26.90 13.67 -2.58
C ALA A 60 26.46 14.22 -1.22
N ARG A 61 25.32 14.92 -1.20
CA ARG A 61 24.47 15.07 -0.02
C ARG A 61 23.45 13.96 -0.03
N VAL A 62 23.70 12.93 0.79
CA VAL A 62 22.85 11.73 0.80
C VAL A 62 21.62 11.95 1.67
N VAL A 63 20.45 11.67 1.13
CA VAL A 63 19.18 11.53 1.84
C VAL A 63 18.75 10.07 1.69
N ASP A 64 18.89 9.29 2.76
CA ASP A 64 18.73 7.83 2.71
C ASP A 64 17.29 7.34 2.87
N GLY A 65 16.34 8.24 3.10
CA GLY A 65 14.93 7.91 3.33
C GLY A 65 14.60 7.46 4.77
N ALA A 66 15.58 7.40 5.68
CA ALA A 66 15.37 6.97 7.07
C ALA A 66 14.80 8.09 7.98
N GLY A 67 14.43 9.25 7.42
CA GLY A 67 13.91 10.40 8.17
C GLY A 67 14.99 11.26 8.83
N ASN A 68 16.28 10.94 8.63
CA ASN A 68 17.40 11.71 9.14
C ASN A 68 17.73 12.91 8.21
N PRO A 69 18.40 13.97 8.74
CA PRO A 69 18.98 14.99 7.91
C PRO A 69 19.99 14.40 6.91
N TRP A 70 20.19 15.07 5.77
CA TRP A 70 21.20 14.70 4.80
C TRP A 70 22.61 14.67 5.43
N PHE A 71 23.46 13.81 4.92
CA PHE A 71 24.88 13.72 5.30
C PHE A 71 25.76 13.63 4.05
N ARG A 72 27.05 14.01 4.18
CA ARG A 72 28.00 13.90 3.09
C ARG A 72 28.56 12.48 3.02
N ALA A 73 28.44 11.85 1.85
CA ALA A 73 29.05 10.56 1.59
C ALA A 73 29.24 10.33 0.10
N ASP A 74 30.11 9.39 -0.22
CA ASP A 74 30.19 8.72 -1.52
C ASP A 74 29.35 7.43 -1.47
N ILE A 75 28.87 6.97 -2.63
CA ILE A 75 28.06 5.75 -2.75
C ILE A 75 28.70 4.85 -3.78
N GLY A 76 29.09 3.63 -3.37
CA GLY A 76 29.64 2.59 -4.22
C GLY A 76 28.59 1.53 -4.53
N ILE A 77 28.38 1.24 -5.82
CA ILE A 77 27.41 0.27 -6.32
C ILE A 77 28.14 -0.88 -6.99
N ARG A 78 27.70 -2.13 -6.73
CA ARG A 78 28.12 -3.35 -7.42
C ARG A 78 26.90 -4.17 -7.81
N GLY A 79 26.79 -4.49 -9.09
CA GLY A 79 25.61 -5.14 -9.64
C GLY A 79 24.37 -4.30 -9.36
N ASP A 80 23.41 -4.91 -8.68
CA ASP A 80 22.13 -4.32 -8.29
C ASP A 80 22.10 -3.78 -6.84
N ARG A 81 23.29 -3.69 -6.17
CA ARG A 81 23.35 -3.39 -4.73
C ARG A 81 24.19 -2.16 -4.44
N ILE A 82 23.73 -1.37 -3.46
CA ILE A 82 24.57 -0.38 -2.79
C ILE A 82 25.56 -1.15 -1.90
N ALA A 83 26.80 -1.20 -2.34
CA ALA A 83 27.84 -1.98 -1.66
C ALA A 83 28.53 -1.19 -0.54
N ALA A 84 28.58 0.15 -0.64
CA ALA A 84 29.17 1.00 0.38
C ALA A 84 28.56 2.41 0.35
N VAL A 85 28.44 3.03 1.54
CA VAL A 85 28.09 4.44 1.73
C VAL A 85 29.05 5.01 2.77
N GLY A 86 29.79 6.06 2.44
CA GLY A 86 30.77 6.69 3.34
C GLY A 86 31.86 7.44 2.59
N ALA A 87 33.02 7.62 3.21
CA ALA A 87 34.17 8.18 2.55
C ALA A 87 34.89 7.11 1.71
N LEU A 88 34.73 7.16 0.39
CA LEU A 88 35.29 6.20 -0.56
C LEU A 88 36.46 6.76 -1.39
N VAL A 89 37.15 7.74 -0.83
CA VAL A 89 38.30 8.41 -1.49
C VAL A 89 39.35 7.38 -1.90
N GLY A 90 39.76 7.44 -3.18
CA GLY A 90 40.81 6.52 -3.71
C GLY A 90 40.28 5.16 -4.14
N ARG A 91 38.98 4.85 -3.98
CA ARG A 91 38.35 3.63 -4.52
C ARG A 91 38.18 3.78 -6.03
N SER A 92 38.35 2.68 -6.75
CA SER A 92 38.16 2.61 -8.20
C SER A 92 36.72 2.17 -8.56
N ALA A 93 36.27 2.62 -9.71
CA ALA A 93 34.99 2.22 -10.31
C ALA A 93 35.11 2.22 -11.83
N ASP A 94 34.27 1.43 -12.50
CA ASP A 94 34.14 1.47 -13.96
C ASP A 94 33.53 2.80 -14.43
N ARG A 95 32.62 3.35 -13.64
CA ARG A 95 31.99 4.66 -13.87
C ARG A 95 31.98 5.49 -12.58
N THR A 96 32.51 6.71 -12.67
CA THR A 96 32.42 7.68 -11.56
C THR A 96 31.47 8.79 -11.95
N ILE A 97 30.57 9.17 -11.05
CA ILE A 97 29.63 10.28 -11.16
C ILE A 97 29.93 11.27 -10.04
N ASP A 98 30.39 12.47 -10.38
CA ASP A 98 30.49 13.57 -9.39
C ASP A 98 29.10 14.18 -9.21
N ALA A 99 28.56 14.07 -8.01
CA ALA A 99 27.26 14.66 -7.67
C ALA A 99 27.34 16.20 -7.54
N GLU A 100 28.53 16.80 -7.51
CA GLU A 100 28.70 18.27 -7.45
C GLU A 100 27.91 18.90 -6.28
N ASP A 101 27.94 18.28 -5.12
CA ASP A 101 27.17 18.70 -3.94
C ASP A 101 25.63 18.63 -4.12
N ARG A 102 25.14 17.92 -5.11
CA ARG A 102 23.70 17.67 -5.26
C ARG A 102 23.19 16.63 -4.27
N VAL A 103 21.89 16.62 -4.06
CA VAL A 103 21.23 15.58 -3.27
C VAL A 103 21.18 14.29 -4.07
N VAL A 104 21.56 13.18 -3.42
CA VAL A 104 21.39 11.83 -3.91
C VAL A 104 20.48 11.08 -2.94
N SER A 105 19.44 10.47 -3.46
CA SER A 105 18.47 9.68 -2.70
C SER A 105 18.16 8.37 -3.42
N PRO A 106 17.57 7.36 -2.75
CA PRO A 106 16.89 6.27 -3.43
C PRO A 106 15.86 6.84 -4.42
N GLY A 107 15.55 6.07 -5.48
CA GLY A 107 14.47 6.42 -6.39
C GLY A 107 13.15 6.49 -5.63
N PHE A 108 12.27 7.41 -6.01
CA PHE A 108 10.97 7.56 -5.38
C PHE A 108 10.05 6.41 -5.73
N ILE A 109 9.15 6.07 -4.80
CA ILE A 109 8.06 5.12 -4.99
C ILE A 109 6.77 5.92 -5.13
N ASP A 110 6.12 5.81 -6.30
CA ASP A 110 4.78 6.34 -6.51
C ASP A 110 3.77 5.33 -5.96
N MET A 111 3.07 5.71 -4.91
CA MET A 111 2.14 4.80 -4.20
C MET A 111 0.82 4.58 -4.95
N MET A 112 0.56 5.35 -6.02
CA MET A 112 -0.67 5.27 -6.80
C MET A 112 -0.36 5.39 -8.31
N GLY A 113 0.30 4.38 -8.85
CA GLY A 113 0.70 4.35 -10.27
C GLY A 113 -0.41 3.97 -11.23
N GLN A 114 -1.53 3.43 -10.75
CA GLN A 114 -2.70 2.96 -11.49
C GLN A 114 -2.38 1.82 -12.48
N ALA A 115 -2.66 1.97 -13.77
CA ALA A 115 -2.59 0.88 -14.73
C ALA A 115 -1.17 0.51 -15.13
N THR A 116 -0.87 -0.79 -15.09
CA THR A 116 0.42 -1.35 -15.54
C THR A 116 0.38 -1.93 -16.94
N THR A 117 -0.79 -2.31 -17.43
CA THR A 117 -0.92 -2.86 -18.79
C THR A 117 -0.38 -1.89 -19.85
N VAL A 118 -0.47 -0.59 -19.60
CA VAL A 118 0.10 0.44 -20.47
C VAL A 118 1.62 0.29 -20.65
N LEU A 119 2.34 -0.23 -19.67
CA LEU A 119 3.79 -0.46 -19.79
C LEU A 119 4.14 -1.53 -20.82
N LEU A 120 3.22 -2.46 -21.09
CA LEU A 120 3.37 -3.50 -22.10
C LEU A 120 2.93 -3.02 -23.49
N THR A 121 1.92 -2.15 -23.55
CA THR A 121 1.36 -1.62 -24.79
C THR A 121 2.07 -0.36 -25.27
N ASP A 122 2.54 0.47 -24.34
CA ASP A 122 3.28 1.71 -24.58
C ASP A 122 4.39 1.92 -23.51
N PRO A 123 5.50 1.17 -23.57
CA PRO A 123 6.60 1.28 -22.61
C PRO A 123 7.13 2.70 -22.40
N PRO A 124 7.21 3.59 -23.43
CA PRO A 124 7.60 4.98 -23.26
C PRO A 124 6.73 5.78 -22.29
N SER A 125 5.51 5.35 -21.99
CA SER A 125 4.61 6.01 -21.02
C SER A 125 5.23 6.20 -19.63
N ALA A 126 6.18 5.33 -19.24
CA ALA A 126 6.91 5.45 -17.98
C ALA A 126 7.91 6.62 -17.93
N GLU A 127 8.25 7.25 -19.08
CA GLU A 127 9.27 8.30 -19.13
C GLU A 127 8.94 9.50 -18.22
N SER A 128 7.67 9.85 -18.11
CA SER A 128 7.22 10.95 -17.25
C SER A 128 7.54 10.70 -15.78
N LYS A 129 7.42 9.45 -15.32
CA LYS A 129 7.75 9.03 -13.95
C LYS A 129 9.27 9.01 -13.74
N LEU A 130 10.00 8.38 -14.64
CA LEU A 130 11.46 8.28 -14.58
C LEU A 130 12.14 9.66 -14.56
N ARG A 131 11.64 10.62 -15.35
CA ARG A 131 12.15 12.00 -15.37
C ARG A 131 11.89 12.76 -14.08
N GLN A 132 10.98 12.30 -13.23
CA GLN A 132 10.72 12.83 -11.89
C GLN A 132 11.48 12.08 -10.79
N GLY A 133 12.34 11.10 -11.16
CA GLY A 133 13.09 10.29 -10.21
C GLY A 133 12.29 9.16 -9.58
N ILE A 134 11.10 8.84 -10.10
CA ILE A 134 10.31 7.69 -9.70
C ILE A 134 10.89 6.45 -10.37
N THR A 135 11.30 5.45 -9.60
CA THR A 135 11.90 4.22 -10.09
C THR A 135 11.04 2.99 -9.84
N THR A 136 10.04 3.13 -9.01
CA THR A 136 9.07 2.08 -8.66
C THR A 136 7.70 2.70 -8.51
N TYR A 137 6.66 2.00 -8.93
CA TYR A 137 5.30 2.40 -8.60
C TYR A 137 4.40 1.23 -8.23
N LEU A 138 3.46 1.50 -7.33
CA LEU A 138 2.40 0.59 -6.96
C LEU A 138 1.27 0.72 -7.98
N SER A 139 0.80 -0.42 -8.48
CA SER A 139 -0.30 -0.50 -9.43
C SER A 139 -1.51 -1.17 -8.81
N GLY A 140 -2.67 -0.57 -9.00
CA GLY A 140 -3.97 -1.02 -8.48
C GLY A 140 -4.96 0.13 -8.45
N GLU A 141 -5.70 0.29 -7.38
CA GLU A 141 -6.83 1.17 -7.15
C GLU A 141 -8.18 0.50 -7.46
N GLY A 142 -8.38 -0.69 -6.88
CA GLY A 142 -9.62 -1.46 -7.01
C GLY A 142 -9.72 -2.26 -8.31
N GLY A 143 -9.31 -1.69 -9.44
CA GLY A 143 -9.02 -2.41 -10.67
C GLY A 143 -7.58 -2.89 -10.68
N SER A 144 -7.32 -4.05 -11.29
CA SER A 144 -5.97 -4.61 -11.36
C SER A 144 -5.73 -5.43 -12.64
N ALA A 145 -4.46 -5.71 -12.95
CA ALA A 145 -4.10 -6.47 -14.14
C ALA A 145 -4.56 -7.93 -14.08
N ALA A 146 -4.70 -8.47 -12.90
CA ALA A 146 -5.22 -9.81 -12.61
C ALA A 146 -6.01 -9.77 -11.27
N PRO A 147 -6.92 -10.74 -11.02
CA PRO A 147 -7.28 -11.86 -11.90
C PRO A 147 -8.07 -11.41 -13.14
N ARG A 148 -8.07 -12.24 -14.19
CA ARG A 148 -8.89 -12.01 -15.39
C ARG A 148 -9.75 -13.23 -15.68
N SER A 149 -10.95 -12.98 -16.26
CA SER A 149 -11.79 -14.05 -16.79
C SER A 149 -11.14 -14.68 -18.03
N PRO A 150 -11.33 -16.00 -18.24
CA PRO A 150 -10.93 -16.65 -19.49
C PRO A 150 -11.58 -16.04 -20.74
N GLU A 151 -12.76 -15.41 -20.58
CA GLU A 151 -13.47 -14.73 -21.66
C GLU A 151 -12.95 -13.33 -21.95
N ASP A 152 -12.09 -12.76 -21.10
CA ASP A 152 -11.51 -11.44 -21.32
C ASP A 152 -10.67 -11.45 -22.61
N PRO A 153 -10.82 -10.41 -23.47
CA PRO A 153 -10.10 -10.37 -24.73
C PRO A 153 -8.58 -10.32 -24.52
N ALA A 154 -7.85 -10.96 -25.45
CA ALA A 154 -6.41 -10.81 -25.49
C ALA A 154 -6.02 -9.33 -25.71
N VAL A 155 -4.88 -8.94 -25.17
CA VAL A 155 -4.33 -7.59 -25.28
C VAL A 155 -3.19 -7.60 -26.30
N GLU A 156 -3.17 -6.61 -27.19
CA GLU A 156 -2.07 -6.43 -28.14
C GLU A 156 -0.87 -5.81 -27.43
N MET A 157 0.28 -6.48 -27.50
CA MET A 157 1.54 -6.06 -26.89
C MET A 157 2.65 -6.22 -27.91
N GLN A 158 3.22 -5.10 -28.36
CA GLN A 158 4.37 -5.08 -29.27
C GLN A 158 4.21 -5.97 -30.53
N GLY A 159 2.97 -6.05 -31.04
CA GLY A 159 2.63 -6.84 -32.25
C GLY A 159 2.12 -8.26 -31.98
N ASP A 160 2.10 -8.70 -30.73
CA ASP A 160 1.56 -10.00 -30.31
C ASP A 160 0.23 -9.84 -29.55
N GLN A 161 -0.67 -10.80 -29.74
CA GLN A 161 -1.90 -10.93 -28.93
C GLN A 161 -1.62 -11.84 -27.75
N ARG A 162 -1.79 -11.31 -26.53
CA ARG A 162 -1.53 -12.04 -25.28
C ARG A 162 -2.74 -12.04 -24.36
N ALA A 163 -2.98 -13.16 -23.72
CA ALA A 163 -3.95 -13.31 -22.66
C ALA A 163 -3.24 -13.84 -21.40
N TRP A 164 -3.77 -13.51 -20.26
CA TRP A 164 -3.34 -14.02 -18.95
C TRP A 164 -4.53 -14.01 -18.00
N GLN A 165 -4.50 -14.82 -16.96
CA GLN A 165 -5.53 -14.90 -15.94
C GLN A 165 -5.01 -14.58 -14.55
N THR A 166 -3.75 -14.92 -14.25
CA THR A 166 -3.14 -14.76 -12.94
C THR A 166 -2.04 -13.69 -12.94
N TYR A 167 -1.64 -13.23 -11.77
CA TYR A 167 -0.48 -12.35 -11.65
C TYR A 167 0.82 -13.05 -12.03
N GLY A 168 0.97 -14.34 -11.74
CA GLY A 168 2.15 -15.10 -12.14
C GLY A 168 2.35 -15.07 -13.65
N GLU A 169 1.28 -15.26 -14.43
CA GLU A 169 1.31 -15.15 -15.89
C GLU A 169 1.60 -13.70 -16.35
N TYR A 170 0.97 -12.73 -15.70
CA TYR A 170 1.18 -11.31 -16.02
C TYR A 170 2.62 -10.86 -15.76
N PHE A 171 3.23 -11.26 -14.64
CA PHE A 171 4.61 -10.93 -14.32
C PHE A 171 5.59 -11.55 -15.34
N GLN A 172 5.31 -12.76 -15.82
CA GLN A 172 6.10 -13.35 -16.90
C GLN A 172 6.05 -12.53 -18.20
N LEU A 173 4.90 -11.89 -18.50
CA LEU A 173 4.81 -10.97 -19.65
C LEU A 173 5.64 -9.70 -19.41
N LEU A 174 5.58 -9.11 -18.20
CA LEU A 174 6.42 -7.95 -17.85
C LEU A 174 7.91 -8.25 -17.99
N GLU A 175 8.34 -9.42 -17.53
CA GLU A 175 9.74 -9.87 -17.65
C GLU A 175 10.13 -10.15 -19.12
N HIS A 176 9.23 -10.80 -19.88
CA HIS A 176 9.48 -11.17 -21.27
C HIS A 176 9.64 -9.95 -22.18
N TYR A 177 8.75 -8.99 -22.07
CA TYR A 177 8.80 -7.78 -22.91
C TYR A 177 9.76 -6.72 -22.37
N GLY A 178 10.06 -6.75 -21.08
CA GLY A 178 10.82 -5.74 -20.38
C GLY A 178 10.03 -4.47 -20.15
N ILE A 179 10.18 -3.90 -18.96
CA ILE A 179 9.56 -2.63 -18.59
C ILE A 179 10.63 -1.67 -18.06
N PRO A 180 10.50 -0.36 -18.32
CA PRO A 180 11.55 0.61 -18.01
C PRO A 180 11.55 1.05 -16.53
N ILE A 181 10.58 0.62 -15.70
CA ILE A 181 10.41 1.01 -14.31
C ILE A 181 9.99 -0.21 -13.49
N ASN A 182 10.41 -0.28 -12.22
CA ASN A 182 9.93 -1.34 -11.35
C ASN A 182 8.45 -1.13 -11.01
N VAL A 183 7.72 -2.24 -10.87
CA VAL A 183 6.32 -2.23 -10.48
C VAL A 183 6.06 -3.16 -9.30
N VAL A 184 5.11 -2.76 -8.47
CA VAL A 184 4.54 -3.54 -7.38
C VAL A 184 3.03 -3.56 -7.60
N HIS A 185 2.38 -4.67 -7.33
CA HIS A 185 0.95 -4.82 -7.57
C HIS A 185 0.19 -5.13 -6.30
N ASP A 186 -0.95 -4.48 -6.11
CA ASP A 186 -2.02 -4.98 -5.25
C ASP A 186 -3.05 -5.76 -6.09
N VAL A 187 -3.89 -6.56 -5.46
CA VAL A 187 -5.03 -7.20 -6.11
C VAL A 187 -6.29 -6.36 -5.89
N GLY A 188 -6.86 -5.87 -6.99
CA GLY A 188 -8.06 -5.06 -6.97
C GLY A 188 -9.31 -5.88 -6.63
N LEU A 189 -9.96 -5.57 -5.51
CA LEU A 189 -11.19 -6.27 -5.09
C LEU A 189 -12.37 -6.02 -6.03
N THR A 190 -12.38 -4.88 -6.75
CA THR A 190 -13.31 -4.64 -7.86
C THR A 190 -13.14 -5.67 -8.97
N GLN A 191 -11.88 -5.97 -9.30
CA GLN A 191 -11.55 -6.94 -10.34
C GLN A 191 -11.92 -8.37 -9.90
N VAL A 192 -11.61 -8.74 -8.66
CA VAL A 192 -12.01 -10.03 -8.07
C VAL A 192 -13.53 -10.18 -8.09
N ARG A 193 -14.25 -9.13 -7.66
CA ARG A 193 -15.73 -9.12 -7.66
C ARG A 193 -16.28 -9.30 -9.07
N ARG A 194 -15.72 -8.58 -10.06
CA ARG A 194 -16.15 -8.66 -11.45
C ARG A 194 -15.99 -10.05 -12.05
N VAL A 195 -14.90 -10.75 -11.74
CA VAL A 195 -14.65 -12.09 -12.24
C VAL A 195 -15.67 -13.10 -11.72
N VAL A 196 -16.13 -12.96 -10.47
CA VAL A 196 -17.03 -13.94 -9.83
C VAL A 196 -18.49 -13.55 -9.92
N LEU A 197 -18.81 -12.25 -9.79
CA LEU A 197 -20.17 -11.74 -9.66
C LEU A 197 -20.64 -10.92 -10.87
N GLY A 198 -19.72 -10.47 -11.73
CA GLY A 198 -20.06 -9.51 -12.78
C GLY A 198 -20.11 -8.07 -12.28
N ASP A 199 -20.82 -7.23 -13.02
CA ASP A 199 -20.95 -5.79 -12.76
C ASP A 199 -22.24 -5.41 -12.03
N GLU A 200 -23.12 -6.39 -11.71
CA GLU A 200 -24.41 -6.17 -11.08
C GLU A 200 -24.32 -5.89 -9.58
N ASP A 201 -25.40 -5.24 -9.06
CA ASP A 201 -25.60 -5.05 -7.63
C ASP A 201 -26.13 -6.33 -6.97
N VAL A 202 -25.22 -7.27 -6.74
CA VAL A 202 -25.52 -8.55 -6.09
C VAL A 202 -24.55 -8.80 -4.94
N GLN A 203 -25.02 -9.49 -3.91
CA GLN A 203 -24.15 -9.93 -2.83
C GLN A 203 -23.68 -11.35 -3.09
N PRO A 204 -22.41 -11.69 -2.76
CA PRO A 204 -21.87 -13.02 -2.97
C PRO A 204 -22.60 -14.05 -2.09
N THR A 205 -22.86 -15.25 -2.64
CA THR A 205 -23.15 -16.40 -1.81
C THR A 205 -21.91 -16.81 -1.02
N ALA A 206 -22.05 -17.73 -0.06
CA ALA A 206 -20.91 -18.24 0.70
C ALA A 206 -19.87 -18.91 -0.21
N GLU A 207 -20.32 -19.65 -1.21
CA GLU A 207 -19.46 -20.32 -2.20
C GLU A 207 -18.72 -19.32 -3.09
N GLN A 208 -19.41 -18.27 -3.55
CA GLN A 208 -18.82 -17.20 -4.35
C GLN A 208 -17.81 -16.38 -3.53
N LEU A 209 -18.08 -16.12 -2.25
CA LEU A 209 -17.13 -15.45 -1.38
C LEU A 209 -15.84 -16.28 -1.20
N GLU A 210 -15.97 -17.60 -1.05
CA GLU A 210 -14.80 -18.50 -0.99
C GLU A 210 -14.03 -18.50 -2.32
N GLU A 211 -14.70 -18.46 -3.47
CA GLU A 211 -14.06 -18.33 -4.78
C GLU A 211 -13.29 -17.01 -4.89
N MET A 212 -13.88 -15.89 -4.46
CA MET A 212 -13.20 -14.60 -4.41
C MET A 212 -11.94 -14.65 -3.52
N LYS A 213 -12.02 -15.31 -2.35
CA LYS A 213 -10.88 -15.52 -1.45
C LYS A 213 -9.77 -16.35 -2.11
N LEU A 214 -10.10 -17.34 -2.91
CA LEU A 214 -9.10 -18.12 -3.66
C LEU A 214 -8.37 -17.27 -4.69
N LEU A 215 -9.07 -16.36 -5.39
CA LEU A 215 -8.44 -15.43 -6.32
C LEU A 215 -7.49 -14.44 -5.62
N VAL A 216 -7.88 -13.91 -4.45
CA VAL A 216 -6.99 -13.07 -3.63
C VAL A 216 -5.77 -13.87 -3.18
N ARG A 217 -5.96 -15.11 -2.69
CA ARG A 217 -4.86 -15.98 -2.27
C ARG A 217 -3.88 -16.23 -3.39
N GLN A 218 -4.37 -16.60 -4.59
CA GLN A 218 -3.53 -16.82 -5.77
C GLN A 218 -2.72 -15.54 -6.11
N ALA A 219 -3.36 -14.38 -6.09
CA ALA A 219 -2.66 -13.13 -6.36
C ALA A 219 -1.54 -12.84 -5.35
N MET A 220 -1.77 -13.11 -4.04
CA MET A 220 -0.76 -12.94 -3.00
C MET A 220 0.39 -13.95 -3.14
N GLU A 221 0.09 -15.19 -3.50
CA GLU A 221 1.10 -16.25 -3.78
C GLU A 221 1.94 -15.91 -5.01
N ASP A 222 1.36 -15.26 -6.00
CA ASP A 222 2.05 -14.78 -7.21
C ASP A 222 2.91 -13.53 -6.94
N GLY A 223 2.73 -12.83 -5.81
CA GLY A 223 3.57 -11.71 -5.40
C GLY A 223 2.86 -10.36 -5.28
N ALA A 224 1.53 -10.32 -5.25
CA ALA A 224 0.80 -9.11 -4.88
C ALA A 224 1.10 -8.71 -3.41
N VAL A 225 1.08 -7.41 -3.11
CA VAL A 225 1.46 -6.88 -1.78
C VAL A 225 0.28 -6.51 -0.90
N GLY A 226 -0.93 -6.79 -1.35
CA GLY A 226 -2.13 -6.48 -0.60
C GLY A 226 -3.36 -6.41 -1.48
N THR A 227 -4.45 -5.89 -0.94
CA THR A 227 -5.71 -5.67 -1.64
C THR A 227 -5.98 -4.20 -1.85
N SER A 228 -6.66 -3.84 -2.96
CA SER A 228 -7.10 -2.48 -3.18
C SER A 228 -8.59 -2.35 -3.51
N THR A 229 -9.16 -1.19 -3.22
CA THR A 229 -10.53 -0.84 -3.57
C THR A 229 -10.64 0.55 -4.16
N SER A 230 -11.69 0.76 -4.97
CA SER A 230 -12.16 2.06 -5.41
C SER A 230 -13.68 2.10 -5.25
N LEU A 231 -14.15 2.46 -4.04
CA LEU A 231 -15.51 2.19 -3.56
C LEU A 231 -16.57 3.17 -4.08
N ILE A 232 -16.19 4.11 -4.92
CA ILE A 232 -17.14 5.00 -5.61
C ILE A 232 -17.64 4.45 -6.95
N TYR A 233 -16.97 3.43 -7.50
CA TYR A 233 -17.31 2.88 -8.81
C TYR A 233 -18.02 1.54 -8.72
N PRO A 234 -19.07 1.29 -9.55
CA PRO A 234 -19.59 -0.06 -9.76
C PRO A 234 -18.52 -1.01 -10.35
N PRO A 235 -18.49 -2.29 -9.95
CA PRO A 235 -19.33 -2.93 -8.94
C PRO A 235 -18.79 -2.82 -7.50
N ALA A 236 -17.67 -2.16 -7.25
CA ALA A 236 -17.06 -2.07 -5.92
C ALA A 236 -17.95 -1.34 -4.90
N VAL A 237 -18.73 -0.35 -5.36
CA VAL A 237 -19.64 0.42 -4.50
C VAL A 237 -20.69 -0.45 -3.81
N TYR A 238 -21.02 -1.62 -4.37
CA TYR A 238 -21.99 -2.58 -3.83
C TYR A 238 -21.40 -3.53 -2.77
N ALA A 239 -20.05 -3.58 -2.66
CA ALA A 239 -19.40 -4.41 -1.66
C ALA A 239 -19.70 -3.92 -0.24
N THR A 240 -20.06 -4.84 0.66
CA THR A 240 -20.21 -4.53 2.08
C THR A 240 -18.86 -4.45 2.77
N THR A 241 -18.81 -3.76 3.91
CA THR A 241 -17.60 -3.69 4.73
C THR A 241 -17.15 -5.08 5.17
N GLU A 242 -18.09 -5.98 5.46
CA GLU A 242 -17.83 -7.38 5.86
C GLU A 242 -17.20 -8.18 4.73
N GLU A 243 -17.69 -8.04 3.48
CA GLU A 243 -17.07 -8.65 2.30
C GLU A 243 -15.60 -8.20 2.16
N LEU A 244 -15.37 -6.89 2.27
CA LEU A 244 -14.03 -6.31 2.15
C LEU A 244 -13.09 -6.78 3.25
N ILE A 245 -13.58 -6.92 4.50
CA ILE A 245 -12.82 -7.49 5.62
C ILE A 245 -12.43 -8.94 5.33
N GLU A 246 -13.37 -9.77 4.87
CA GLU A 246 -13.10 -11.18 4.60
C GLU A 246 -12.07 -11.39 3.49
N LEU A 247 -12.16 -10.62 2.41
CA LEU A 247 -11.21 -10.70 1.30
C LEU A 247 -9.82 -10.15 1.70
N THR A 248 -9.79 -9.01 2.40
CA THR A 248 -8.54 -8.38 2.84
C THR A 248 -7.82 -9.23 3.90
N ARG A 249 -8.56 -9.97 4.73
CA ARG A 249 -7.96 -10.89 5.71
C ARG A 249 -7.11 -11.97 5.06
N VAL A 250 -7.47 -12.42 3.85
CA VAL A 250 -6.63 -13.35 3.07
C VAL A 250 -5.29 -12.72 2.75
N ALA A 251 -5.26 -11.45 2.32
CA ALA A 251 -4.00 -10.75 2.10
C ALA A 251 -3.19 -10.58 3.39
N GLY A 252 -3.86 -10.43 4.53
CA GLY A 252 -3.21 -10.36 5.85
C GLY A 252 -2.43 -11.63 6.21
N GLU A 253 -2.83 -12.81 5.75
CA GLU A 253 -2.08 -14.07 5.94
C GLU A 253 -0.67 -14.01 5.31
N TYR A 254 -0.46 -13.13 4.34
CA TYR A 254 0.80 -12.90 3.62
C TYR A 254 1.51 -11.60 4.03
N GLY A 255 1.03 -10.91 5.06
CA GLY A 255 1.56 -9.61 5.50
C GLY A 255 1.20 -8.45 4.56
N GLY A 256 0.10 -8.58 3.84
CA GLY A 256 -0.38 -7.58 2.89
C GLY A 256 -0.95 -6.33 3.54
N VAL A 257 -1.21 -5.32 2.71
CA VAL A 257 -1.76 -4.01 3.08
C VAL A 257 -3.13 -3.83 2.41
N TYR A 258 -4.03 -3.10 3.04
CA TYR A 258 -5.27 -2.64 2.42
C TYR A 258 -5.09 -1.22 1.89
N PHE A 259 -5.23 -1.06 0.58
CA PHE A 259 -5.17 0.22 -0.12
C PHE A 259 -6.58 0.65 -0.54
N THR A 260 -6.91 1.94 -0.46
CA THR A 260 -8.27 2.34 -0.79
C THR A 260 -8.40 3.75 -1.35
N HIS A 261 -9.04 3.86 -2.50
CA HIS A 261 -9.88 4.99 -2.84
C HIS A 261 -11.19 4.78 -2.08
N MET A 262 -11.44 5.60 -1.08
CA MET A 262 -12.52 5.43 -0.11
C MET A 262 -13.90 5.56 -0.76
N ARG A 263 -14.94 5.13 -0.05
CA ARG A 263 -16.33 5.17 -0.50
C ARG A 263 -16.88 6.58 -0.72
N ASN A 264 -16.31 7.56 -0.05
CA ASN A 264 -16.68 8.96 -0.18
C ASN A 264 -15.51 9.85 0.22
N GLU A 265 -15.23 10.85 -0.60
CA GLU A 265 -14.15 11.82 -0.36
C GLU A 265 -14.70 13.24 -0.10
N SER A 266 -16.01 13.37 0.05
CA SER A 266 -16.74 14.64 0.20
C SER A 266 -17.48 14.72 1.54
N HIS A 267 -18.78 14.90 1.52
CA HIS A 267 -19.62 15.11 2.70
C HIS A 267 -19.58 13.95 3.71
N ALA A 268 -19.32 12.72 3.28
CA ALA A 268 -19.20 11.53 4.13
C ALA A 268 -17.72 11.07 4.31
N LEU A 269 -16.75 11.96 4.09
CA LEU A 269 -15.32 11.67 4.22
C LEU A 269 -14.96 10.99 5.55
N LEU A 270 -15.50 11.49 6.65
CA LEU A 270 -15.18 10.95 7.99
C LEU A 270 -15.70 9.52 8.18
N ASP A 271 -16.86 9.20 7.61
CA ASP A 271 -17.43 7.85 7.67
C ASP A 271 -16.64 6.89 6.76
N ALA A 272 -16.20 7.35 5.60
CA ALA A 272 -15.34 6.59 4.70
C ALA A 272 -13.97 6.28 5.33
N ILE A 273 -13.37 7.21 6.07
CA ILE A 273 -12.14 6.95 6.84
C ILE A 273 -12.39 5.92 7.95
N ARG A 274 -13.51 6.01 8.67
CA ARG A 274 -13.88 5.01 9.68
C ARG A 274 -14.07 3.63 9.07
N GLU A 275 -14.69 3.54 7.89
CA GLU A 275 -14.83 2.28 7.14
C GLU A 275 -13.46 1.71 6.76
N ALA A 276 -12.56 2.51 6.21
CA ALA A 276 -11.21 2.07 5.85
C ALA A 276 -10.43 1.53 7.07
N ILE A 277 -10.51 2.23 8.20
CA ILE A 277 -9.93 1.81 9.49
C ILE A 277 -10.59 0.50 9.98
N ALA A 278 -11.91 0.38 9.87
CA ALA A 278 -12.64 -0.82 10.27
C ALA A 278 -12.25 -2.04 9.42
N ILE A 279 -12.09 -1.87 8.11
CA ILE A 279 -11.63 -2.93 7.21
C ILE A 279 -10.23 -3.41 7.61
N GLY A 280 -9.26 -2.50 7.74
CA GLY A 280 -7.90 -2.88 8.12
C GLY A 280 -7.84 -3.52 9.50
N SER A 281 -8.56 -2.97 10.49
CA SER A 281 -8.64 -3.53 11.84
C SER A 281 -9.30 -4.91 11.86
N GLY A 282 -10.41 -5.09 11.12
CA GLY A 282 -11.13 -6.36 11.02
C GLY A 282 -10.34 -7.44 10.29
N ALA A 283 -9.52 -7.05 9.32
CA ALA A 283 -8.64 -7.94 8.58
C ALA A 283 -7.28 -8.15 9.25
N GLY A 284 -6.88 -7.29 10.19
CA GLY A 284 -5.58 -7.34 10.88
C GLY A 284 -4.41 -6.88 10.01
N VAL A 285 -4.63 -5.89 9.12
CA VAL A 285 -3.63 -5.38 8.17
C VAL A 285 -3.42 -3.87 8.31
N PRO A 286 -2.26 -3.34 7.90
CA PRO A 286 -2.07 -1.91 7.68
C PRO A 286 -3.06 -1.35 6.64
N VAL A 287 -3.34 -0.04 6.72
CA VAL A 287 -4.19 0.68 5.78
C VAL A 287 -3.42 1.79 5.10
N HIS A 288 -3.56 1.90 3.80
CA HIS A 288 -3.10 3.04 3.03
C HIS A 288 -4.26 3.70 2.30
N ILE A 289 -4.52 4.96 2.62
CA ILE A 289 -5.57 5.76 1.99
C ILE A 289 -4.95 6.48 0.79
N TYR A 290 -5.43 6.16 -0.41
CA TYR A 290 -5.00 6.83 -1.63
C TYR A 290 -5.48 8.28 -1.66
N HIS A 291 -4.64 9.18 -2.17
CA HIS A 291 -4.96 10.58 -2.53
C HIS A 291 -5.92 11.26 -1.54
N LEU A 292 -5.64 11.19 -0.24
CA LEU A 292 -6.47 11.76 0.81
C LEU A 292 -6.81 13.21 0.52
N LYS A 293 -8.10 13.49 0.38
CA LYS A 293 -8.62 14.84 0.13
C LYS A 293 -10.01 15.03 0.73
N ALA A 294 -10.39 16.28 0.91
CA ALA A 294 -11.78 16.68 1.11
C ALA A 294 -12.26 17.35 -0.19
N ALA A 295 -12.97 16.56 -1.02
CA ALA A 295 -13.45 17.01 -2.31
C ALA A 295 -14.62 18.00 -2.17
N GLY A 296 -14.57 19.11 -2.95
CA GLY A 296 -15.52 20.21 -2.85
C GLY A 296 -15.15 21.20 -1.74
N GLN A 297 -15.25 22.49 -2.07
CA GLN A 297 -14.83 23.56 -1.16
C GLN A 297 -15.57 23.55 0.18
N GLU A 298 -16.83 23.18 0.16
CA GLU A 298 -17.70 23.06 1.33
C GLU A 298 -17.22 22.00 2.33
N ASN A 299 -16.47 21.00 1.87
CA ASN A 299 -15.96 19.89 2.68
C ASN A 299 -14.55 20.13 3.22
N TRP A 300 -13.82 21.16 2.79
CA TRP A 300 -12.46 21.43 3.26
C TRP A 300 -12.30 21.49 4.79
N PRO A 301 -13.30 22.03 5.55
CA PRO A 301 -13.20 22.02 7.02
C PRO A 301 -13.11 20.61 7.64
N LEU A 302 -13.60 19.56 6.96
CA LEU A 302 -13.56 18.18 7.44
C LEU A 302 -12.13 17.61 7.52
N MET A 303 -11.16 18.24 6.81
CA MET A 303 -9.78 17.70 6.76
C MET A 303 -9.12 17.64 8.15
N ALA A 304 -9.38 18.62 9.02
CA ALA A 304 -8.83 18.60 10.37
C ALA A 304 -9.32 17.39 11.18
N ASP A 305 -10.61 17.07 11.08
CA ASP A 305 -11.21 15.92 11.75
C ASP A 305 -10.78 14.60 11.09
N ALA A 306 -10.58 14.60 9.77
CA ALA A 306 -10.04 13.46 9.03
C ALA A 306 -8.65 13.07 9.52
N LEU A 307 -7.74 14.05 9.63
CA LEU A 307 -6.40 13.83 10.18
C LEU A 307 -6.44 13.38 11.64
N ALA A 308 -7.33 13.95 12.47
CA ALA A 308 -7.50 13.54 13.86
C ALA A 308 -7.98 12.08 13.99
N LEU A 309 -8.85 11.59 13.08
CA LEU A 309 -9.27 10.19 13.03
C LEU A 309 -8.09 9.27 12.71
N ILE A 310 -7.29 9.61 11.72
CA ILE A 310 -6.09 8.84 11.34
C ILE A 310 -5.09 8.82 12.49
N ASP A 311 -4.80 9.97 13.10
CA ASP A 311 -3.89 10.07 14.24
C ASP A 311 -4.38 9.26 15.45
N SER A 312 -5.69 9.25 15.68
CA SER A 312 -6.30 8.44 16.74
C SER A 312 -6.12 6.94 16.50
N ALA A 313 -6.31 6.47 15.26
CA ALA A 313 -6.08 5.07 14.90
C ALA A 313 -4.60 4.69 15.08
N ARG A 314 -3.68 5.57 14.66
CA ARG A 314 -2.23 5.39 14.83
C ARG A 314 -1.83 5.36 16.30
N ALA A 315 -2.38 6.25 17.12
CA ALA A 315 -2.16 6.25 18.58
C ALA A 315 -2.71 4.98 19.24
N GLY A 316 -3.75 4.36 18.67
CA GLY A 316 -4.27 3.05 19.04
C GLY A 316 -3.42 1.85 18.59
N GLY A 317 -2.31 2.09 17.88
CA GLY A 317 -1.37 1.05 17.42
C GLY A 317 -1.67 0.51 16.03
N MET A 318 -2.60 1.08 15.29
CA MET A 318 -2.88 0.70 13.91
C MET A 318 -1.93 1.42 12.95
N ASP A 319 -1.39 0.71 11.96
CA ASP A 319 -0.60 1.33 10.90
C ASP A 319 -1.54 1.88 9.83
N VAL A 320 -1.71 3.21 9.82
CA VAL A 320 -2.52 3.94 8.84
C VAL A 320 -1.66 5.01 8.20
N THR A 321 -1.57 4.96 6.89
CA THR A 321 -0.84 5.91 6.05
C THR A 321 -1.76 6.49 4.98
N ALA A 322 -1.33 7.57 4.35
CA ALA A 322 -2.03 8.18 3.22
C ALA A 322 -1.04 8.83 2.27
N ASP A 323 -1.39 8.92 1.01
CA ASP A 323 -0.70 9.74 0.03
C ASP A 323 -1.53 10.96 -0.41
N ILE A 324 -0.92 11.84 -1.18
CA ILE A 324 -1.55 13.03 -1.74
C ILE A 324 -0.84 13.42 -3.04
N TYR A 325 -1.56 14.00 -3.97
CA TYR A 325 -0.97 14.65 -5.14
C TYR A 325 -0.93 16.18 -4.99
N PRO A 326 0.00 16.88 -5.68
CA PRO A 326 0.19 18.32 -5.52
C PRO A 326 -0.71 19.15 -6.45
N TYR A 327 -1.86 18.64 -6.86
CA TYR A 327 -2.77 19.30 -7.79
C TYR A 327 -4.06 19.71 -7.09
N ILE A 328 -4.68 20.79 -7.57
CA ILE A 328 -5.99 21.26 -7.12
C ILE A 328 -7.13 20.74 -8.01
N ARG A 329 -6.81 19.88 -8.96
CA ARG A 329 -7.75 19.23 -9.88
C ARG A 329 -7.48 17.74 -9.90
N ASN A 330 -8.51 16.95 -10.10
CA ASN A 330 -8.43 15.51 -10.30
C ASN A 330 -9.12 15.09 -11.58
N GLY A 331 -8.92 13.84 -11.99
CA GLY A 331 -9.67 13.16 -13.04
C GLY A 331 -10.54 12.08 -12.43
N ILE A 332 -11.77 11.97 -12.89
CA ILE A 332 -12.73 10.97 -12.42
C ILE A 332 -13.55 10.45 -13.61
N GLY A 333 -13.99 9.20 -13.51
CA GLY A 333 -14.87 8.61 -14.52
C GLY A 333 -16.22 9.32 -14.59
N LEU A 334 -16.67 9.66 -15.80
CA LEU A 334 -17.95 10.37 -16.01
C LEU A 334 -19.14 9.64 -15.36
N GLY A 335 -19.09 8.31 -15.28
CA GLY A 335 -20.12 7.50 -14.64
C GLY A 335 -20.33 7.80 -13.15
N SER A 336 -19.33 8.33 -12.44
CA SER A 336 -19.44 8.68 -11.02
C SER A 336 -20.29 9.92 -10.74
N PHE A 337 -20.68 10.67 -11.78
CA PHE A 337 -21.67 11.75 -11.66
C PHE A 337 -23.10 11.25 -11.40
N LEU A 338 -23.37 9.98 -11.69
CA LEU A 338 -24.68 9.37 -11.55
C LEU A 338 -24.72 8.47 -10.32
N HIS A 339 -25.88 8.40 -9.69
CA HIS A 339 -26.06 7.54 -8.54
C HIS A 339 -25.79 6.06 -8.90
N PRO A 340 -25.02 5.30 -8.12
CA PRO A 340 -24.67 3.89 -8.40
C PRO A 340 -25.86 2.97 -8.67
N ARG A 341 -27.04 3.27 -8.11
CA ARG A 341 -28.26 2.47 -8.35
C ARG A 341 -28.64 2.32 -9.82
N HIS A 342 -28.25 3.28 -10.67
CA HIS A 342 -28.52 3.22 -12.11
C HIS A 342 -27.71 2.14 -12.82
N TYR A 343 -26.62 1.70 -12.19
CA TYR A 343 -25.74 0.64 -12.69
C TYR A 343 -26.05 -0.73 -12.09
N ALA A 344 -27.11 -0.87 -11.29
CA ALA A 344 -27.43 -2.11 -10.57
C ALA A 344 -27.61 -3.34 -11.47
N GLY A 345 -28.04 -3.16 -12.72
CA GLY A 345 -28.11 -4.19 -13.74
C GLY A 345 -26.87 -4.30 -14.62
N GLY A 346 -25.76 -3.69 -14.21
CA GLY A 346 -24.52 -3.60 -14.98
C GLY A 346 -24.46 -2.40 -15.91
N THR A 347 -23.26 -1.96 -16.22
CA THR A 347 -22.99 -0.76 -17.04
C THR A 347 -23.57 -0.89 -18.45
N ALA A 348 -23.49 -2.07 -19.08
CA ALA A 348 -24.02 -2.28 -20.43
C ALA A 348 -25.53 -2.08 -20.48
N ALA A 349 -26.26 -2.68 -19.53
CA ALA A 349 -27.71 -2.52 -19.44
C ALA A 349 -28.12 -1.06 -19.22
N PHE A 350 -27.40 -0.33 -18.36
CA PHE A 350 -27.66 1.09 -18.14
C PHE A 350 -27.44 1.93 -19.42
N LEU A 351 -26.35 1.69 -20.16
CA LEU A 351 -26.06 2.43 -21.41
C LEU A 351 -27.16 2.26 -22.46
N GLU A 352 -27.80 1.09 -22.53
CA GLU A 352 -28.95 0.87 -23.42
C GLU A 352 -30.12 1.79 -23.10
N THR A 353 -30.35 2.10 -21.80
CA THR A 353 -31.45 2.95 -21.35
C THR A 353 -31.20 4.43 -21.61
N LEU A 354 -29.95 4.88 -21.75
CA LEU A 354 -29.61 6.29 -21.96
C LEU A 354 -30.08 6.85 -23.30
N GLY A 355 -30.58 6.02 -24.21
CA GLY A 355 -31.26 6.46 -25.45
C GLY A 355 -32.63 7.15 -25.19
N ASP A 356 -33.24 6.94 -24.02
CA ASP A 356 -34.53 7.54 -23.65
C ASP A 356 -34.34 9.00 -23.18
N PRO A 357 -34.92 10.00 -23.90
CA PRO A 357 -34.81 11.40 -23.49
C PRO A 357 -35.49 11.71 -22.14
N ALA A 358 -36.52 10.97 -21.76
CA ALA A 358 -37.22 11.19 -20.50
C ALA A 358 -36.29 10.75 -19.32
N LEU A 359 -35.68 9.57 -19.41
CA LEU A 359 -34.70 9.12 -18.42
C LEU A 359 -33.52 10.10 -18.30
N ARG A 360 -32.99 10.58 -19.42
CA ARG A 360 -31.89 11.57 -19.38
C ARG A 360 -32.29 12.85 -18.65
N ALA A 361 -33.54 13.33 -18.80
CA ALA A 361 -34.02 14.49 -18.08
C ALA A 361 -34.17 14.23 -16.59
N GLU A 362 -34.62 13.03 -16.20
CA GLU A 362 -34.68 12.60 -14.80
C GLU A 362 -33.29 12.52 -14.17
N LEU A 363 -32.31 11.87 -14.83
CA LEU A 363 -30.94 11.76 -14.37
C LEU A 363 -30.29 13.14 -14.18
N ARG A 364 -30.53 14.07 -15.13
CA ARG A 364 -30.03 15.42 -14.99
C ARG A 364 -30.60 16.12 -13.76
N LEU A 365 -31.89 16.03 -13.56
CA LEU A 365 -32.56 16.62 -12.39
C LEU A 365 -32.06 16.02 -11.09
N GLU A 366 -31.83 14.70 -11.06
CA GLU A 366 -31.27 13.99 -9.90
C GLU A 366 -29.88 14.52 -9.56
N VAL A 367 -28.97 14.57 -10.52
CA VAL A 367 -27.61 15.09 -10.34
C VAL A 367 -27.61 16.53 -9.83
N GLU A 368 -28.55 17.36 -10.31
CA GLU A 368 -28.68 18.77 -9.90
C GLU A 368 -29.27 18.94 -8.50
N THR A 369 -30.10 18.00 -8.02
CA THR A 369 -30.93 18.19 -6.82
C THR A 369 -30.64 17.23 -5.67
N THR A 370 -30.16 16.01 -5.93
CA THR A 370 -29.95 14.95 -4.93
C THR A 370 -28.49 14.82 -4.56
N SER A 371 -28.19 14.42 -3.33
CA SER A 371 -26.82 14.34 -2.81
C SER A 371 -26.62 13.23 -1.77
N ASP A 372 -27.28 12.08 -1.97
CA ASP A 372 -27.15 10.90 -1.12
C ASP A 372 -26.02 9.95 -1.58
N TRP A 373 -25.25 10.37 -2.59
CA TRP A 373 -24.00 9.74 -3.01
C TRP A 373 -22.92 10.80 -3.19
N GLU A 374 -21.69 10.41 -3.55
CA GLU A 374 -20.63 11.36 -3.91
C GLU A 374 -20.92 12.00 -5.25
N ASN A 375 -21.65 13.11 -5.21
CA ASN A 375 -22.13 13.83 -6.39
C ASN A 375 -21.08 14.82 -6.92
N TRP A 376 -20.32 14.41 -7.90
CA TRP A 376 -19.22 15.19 -8.48
C TRP A 376 -19.65 16.44 -9.24
N TYR A 377 -20.88 16.53 -9.71
CA TYR A 377 -21.41 17.76 -10.29
C TYR A 377 -21.36 18.92 -9.28
N ARG A 378 -21.61 18.63 -8.00
CA ARG A 378 -21.51 19.63 -6.93
C ARG A 378 -20.09 20.10 -6.69
N HIS A 379 -19.10 19.21 -6.80
CA HIS A 379 -17.69 19.53 -6.61
C HIS A 379 -17.12 20.44 -7.69
N VAL A 380 -17.66 20.39 -8.90
CA VAL A 380 -17.31 21.31 -10.00
C VAL A 380 -18.13 22.61 -10.00
N GLY A 381 -18.87 22.88 -8.92
CA GLY A 381 -19.63 24.11 -8.75
C GLY A 381 -20.98 24.12 -9.48
N MET A 382 -21.55 22.94 -9.72
CA MET A 382 -22.85 22.79 -10.39
C MET A 382 -22.89 23.44 -11.79
N ASN A 383 -21.80 23.29 -12.53
CA ASN A 383 -21.67 23.83 -13.88
C ASN A 383 -21.43 22.69 -14.87
N TRP A 384 -22.18 22.69 -15.99
CA TRP A 384 -22.05 21.73 -17.07
C TRP A 384 -21.06 22.16 -18.17
N ASP A 385 -20.59 23.42 -18.14
CA ASP A 385 -19.59 23.96 -19.07
C ASP A 385 -18.16 23.63 -18.62
#